data_46f0474118e61cdd41e6b7308b7af0c0
#
_entry.id   46f0474118e61cdd41e6b7308b7af0c0
#
_cell.length_a   1.000
_cell.length_b   1.000
_cell.length_c   1.000
_cell.angle_alpha   90.00
_cell.angle_beta   90.00
_cell.angle_gamma   90.00
#
_symmetry.space_group_name_H-M   'P 1'
#
loop_
_entity.id
_entity.type
_entity.pdbx_description
1 polymer ?
#
loop_
_entity_poly.entity_id
_entity_poly.type
_entity_poly.pdbx_seq_one_letter_code
_entity_poly.pdbx_strand_id
1 'polypeptide(L)' 'MTSSRYEDIYPQVVELLQQYAAQPGPIREDTELVNDLGFDSLKVMEMLHDVEDTFDISYPLNSLPELRTVKDFTLKIQEI' A
#
# COMPACT_ATOMS: atom_id res chain seq x y z
N MET A 1 13.80 -14.48 -10.04
CA MET A 1 13.49 -13.31 -10.83
C MET A 1 12.39 -12.49 -10.15
N THR A 2 12.64 -11.23 -9.99
CA THR A 2 11.70 -10.36 -9.31
C THR A 2 10.61 -9.92 -10.29
N SER A 3 9.35 -10.10 -9.90
CA SER A 3 8.23 -9.68 -10.72
C SER A 3 7.74 -8.33 -10.24
N SER A 4 7.50 -7.42 -11.19
CA SER A 4 6.93 -6.12 -10.90
C SER A 4 5.49 -6.03 -11.39
N ARG A 5 4.84 -7.16 -11.55
CA ARG A 5 3.48 -7.21 -12.08
C ARG A 5 2.47 -6.91 -10.98
N TYR A 6 1.42 -6.21 -11.36
CA TYR A 6 0.34 -5.86 -10.45
C TYR A 6 -0.20 -7.07 -9.68
N GLU A 7 -0.44 -8.15 -10.39
CA GLU A 7 -1.03 -9.36 -9.80
C GLU A 7 -0.12 -10.05 -8.80
N ASP A 8 1.17 -9.77 -8.85
CA ASP A 8 2.14 -10.31 -7.89
C ASP A 8 2.31 -9.36 -6.71
N ILE A 9 2.18 -8.07 -6.96
CA ILE A 9 2.37 -7.05 -5.91
C ILE A 9 1.11 -6.92 -5.06
N TYR A 10 -0.04 -6.95 -5.67
CA TYR A 10 -1.32 -6.70 -5.00
C TYR A 10 -1.56 -7.59 -3.78
N PRO A 11 -1.39 -8.91 -3.86
CA PRO A 11 -1.62 -9.77 -2.69
C PRO A 11 -0.71 -9.43 -1.52
N GLN A 12 0.54 -9.05 -1.81
CA GLN A 12 1.49 -8.68 -0.78
C GLN A 12 1.11 -7.35 -0.15
N VAL A 13 0.61 -6.42 -0.95
CA VAL A 13 0.14 -5.12 -0.45
C VAL A 13 -1.06 -5.34 0.47
N VAL A 14 -2.00 -6.17 0.06
CA VAL A 14 -3.19 -6.46 0.86
C VAL A 14 -2.79 -7.06 2.21
N GLU A 15 -1.90 -8.02 2.19
CA GLU A 15 -1.44 -8.66 3.42
C GLU A 15 -0.80 -7.66 4.36
N LEU A 16 0.01 -6.78 3.81
CA LEU A 16 0.69 -5.76 4.59
C LEU A 16 -0.30 -4.75 5.18
N LEU A 17 -1.26 -4.33 4.36
CA LEU A 17 -2.28 -3.39 4.82
C LEU A 17 -3.14 -3.98 5.93
N GLN A 18 -3.41 -5.26 5.90
CA GLN A 18 -4.21 -5.92 6.93
C GLN A 18 -3.54 -5.85 8.30
N GLN A 19 -2.21 -5.80 8.33
CA GLN A 19 -1.48 -5.68 9.59
C GLN A 19 -1.66 -4.32 10.23
N TYR A 20 -1.95 -3.30 9.44
CA TYR A 20 -2.10 -1.92 9.93
C TYR A 20 -3.56 -1.50 10.06
N ALA A 21 -4.48 -2.23 9.44
CA ALA A 21 -5.89 -1.87 9.46
C ALA A 21 -6.44 -1.96 10.88
N ALA A 22 -7.23 -0.96 11.27
CA ALA A 22 -7.82 -0.92 12.60
C ALA A 22 -8.88 -1.99 12.77
N GLN A 23 -9.54 -2.37 11.69
CA GLN A 23 -10.59 -3.39 11.73
C GLN A 23 -10.34 -4.42 10.65
N PRO A 24 -10.49 -5.72 11.00
CA PRO A 24 -10.38 -6.76 9.99
C PRO A 24 -11.56 -6.69 9.02
N GLY A 25 -11.28 -6.90 7.75
CA GLY A 25 -12.31 -6.86 6.73
C GLY A 25 -11.70 -7.07 5.36
N PRO A 26 -12.52 -7.28 4.36
CA PRO A 26 -12.01 -7.49 3.00
C PRO A 26 -11.40 -6.20 2.47
N ILE A 27 -10.18 -6.31 1.94
CA ILE A 27 -9.50 -5.20 1.30
C ILE A 27 -9.60 -5.42 -0.20
N ARG A 28 -10.08 -4.40 -0.91
CA ARG A 28 -10.28 -4.46 -2.35
C ARG A 28 -9.46 -3.37 -3.02
N GLU A 29 -9.44 -3.40 -4.34
CA GLU A 29 -8.70 -2.41 -5.11
C GLU A 29 -9.21 -0.99 -4.89
N ASP A 30 -10.52 -0.84 -4.74
CA ASP A 30 -11.14 0.48 -4.53
C ASP A 30 -11.26 0.86 -3.06
N THR A 31 -10.75 0.03 -2.15
CA THR A 31 -10.74 0.37 -0.73
C THR A 31 -9.86 1.60 -0.50
N GLU A 32 -10.39 2.59 0.20
CA GLU A 32 -9.65 3.82 0.47
C GLU A 32 -8.85 3.69 1.76
N LEU A 33 -7.61 4.12 1.71
CA LEU A 33 -6.69 3.96 2.83
C LEU A 33 -7.15 4.77 4.04
N VAL A 34 -7.58 5.99 3.82
CA VAL A 34 -8.01 6.87 4.91
C VAL A 34 -9.45 6.62 5.30
N ASN A 35 -10.36 6.63 4.32
CA ASN A 35 -11.79 6.55 4.60
C ASN A 35 -12.25 5.17 5.02
N ASP A 36 -11.71 4.12 4.40
CA ASP A 36 -12.16 2.76 4.68
C ASP A 36 -11.30 2.06 5.72
N LEU A 37 -9.99 2.25 5.67
CA LEU A 37 -9.07 1.59 6.59
C LEU A 37 -8.71 2.45 7.80
N GLY A 38 -9.04 3.73 7.76
CA GLY A 38 -8.81 4.62 8.89
C GLY A 38 -7.36 4.99 9.11
N PHE A 39 -6.55 4.97 8.06
CA PHE A 39 -5.14 5.32 8.17
C PHE A 39 -4.95 6.82 8.29
N ASP A 40 -4.11 7.24 9.23
CA ASP A 40 -3.66 8.63 9.32
C ASP A 40 -2.28 8.75 8.70
N SER A 41 -1.71 9.96 8.71
CA SER A 41 -0.41 10.22 8.09
C SER A 41 0.70 9.36 8.71
N LEU A 42 0.68 9.21 10.02
CA LEU A 42 1.70 8.42 10.71
C LEU A 42 1.59 6.95 10.32
N LYS A 43 0.37 6.44 10.27
CA LYS A 43 0.16 5.03 9.90
C LYS A 43 0.61 4.78 8.46
N VAL A 44 0.32 5.71 7.57
CA VAL A 44 0.75 5.58 6.17
C VAL A 44 2.26 5.58 6.08
N MET A 45 2.93 6.46 6.85
CA MET A 45 4.38 6.52 6.85
C MET A 45 5.00 5.20 7.34
N GLU A 46 4.46 4.64 8.42
CA GLU A 46 4.94 3.37 8.93
C GLU A 46 4.76 2.25 7.91
N MET A 47 3.61 2.24 7.24
CA MET A 47 3.32 1.27 6.21
C MET A 47 4.29 1.39 5.03
N LEU A 48 4.64 2.61 4.66
CA LEU A 48 5.59 2.83 3.57
C LEU A 48 6.97 2.28 3.88
N HIS A 49 7.40 2.38 5.14
CA HIS A 49 8.66 1.78 5.55
C HIS A 49 8.66 0.27 5.33
N ASP A 50 7.57 -0.38 5.70
CA ASP A 50 7.45 -1.82 5.50
C ASP A 50 7.42 -2.19 4.02
N VAL A 51 6.76 -1.36 3.21
CA VAL A 51 6.72 -1.58 1.77
C VAL A 51 8.13 -1.47 1.18
N GLU A 52 8.89 -0.47 1.60
CA GLU A 52 10.25 -0.28 1.11
C GLU A 52 11.14 -1.48 1.46
N ASP A 53 10.97 -2.01 2.67
CA ASP A 53 11.73 -3.20 3.08
C ASP A 53 11.28 -4.45 2.32
N THR A 54 9.98 -4.62 2.19
CA THR A 54 9.40 -5.82 1.57
C THR A 54 9.76 -5.92 0.09
N PHE A 55 9.69 -4.80 -0.62
CA PHE A 55 9.92 -4.77 -2.06
C PHE A 55 11.30 -4.25 -2.44
N ASP A 56 12.10 -3.85 -1.46
CA ASP A 56 13.44 -3.31 -1.68
C ASP A 56 13.40 -2.12 -2.65
N ILE A 57 12.55 -1.15 -2.35
CA ILE A 57 12.36 0.04 -3.17
C ILE A 57 12.40 1.29 -2.31
N SER A 58 12.49 2.44 -2.96
CA SER A 58 12.36 3.75 -2.31
C SER A 58 11.08 4.38 -2.79
N TYR A 59 10.09 4.48 -1.89
CA TYR A 59 8.80 5.07 -2.23
C TYR A 59 8.89 6.60 -2.16
N PRO A 60 8.53 7.31 -3.24
CA PRO A 60 8.64 8.78 -3.23
C PRO A 60 7.58 9.40 -2.32
N LEU A 61 8.05 10.13 -1.30
CA LEU A 61 7.15 10.73 -0.31
C LEU A 61 6.23 11.77 -0.92
N ASN A 62 6.67 12.44 -1.99
CA ASN A 62 5.83 13.43 -2.64
C ASN A 62 4.64 12.82 -3.37
N SER A 63 4.58 11.49 -3.46
CA SER A 63 3.43 10.80 -4.03
C SER A 63 2.34 10.52 -3.00
N LEU A 64 2.57 10.84 -1.72
CA LEU A 64 1.60 10.56 -0.68
C LEU A 64 0.22 11.16 -0.94
N PRO A 65 0.10 12.42 -1.43
CA PRO A 65 -1.22 13.00 -1.69
C PRO A 65 -2.00 12.25 -2.76
N GLU A 66 -1.32 11.46 -3.60
CA GLU A 66 -1.98 10.68 -4.65
C GLU A 66 -2.46 9.33 -4.18
N LEU A 67 -2.08 8.93 -2.98
CA LEU A 67 -2.47 7.64 -2.41
C LEU A 67 -3.88 7.73 -1.84
N ARG A 68 -4.84 7.23 -2.57
CA ARG A 68 -6.22 7.21 -2.12
C ARG A 68 -6.74 5.79 -1.93
N THR A 69 -6.53 4.94 -2.92
CA THR A 69 -7.03 3.57 -2.88
C THR A 69 -5.88 2.57 -2.85
N VAL A 70 -6.23 1.32 -2.53
CA VAL A 70 -5.27 0.22 -2.56
C VAL A 70 -4.71 0.05 -3.97
N LYS A 71 -5.55 0.23 -4.98
CA LYS A 71 -5.10 0.15 -6.37
C LYS A 71 -4.06 1.21 -6.69
N ASP A 72 -4.30 2.45 -6.26
CA ASP A 72 -3.35 3.54 -6.48
C ASP A 72 -2.00 3.20 -5.89
N PHE A 73 -2.00 2.67 -4.69
CA PHE A 73 -0.80 2.29 -3.98
C PHE A 73 -0.05 1.18 -4.71
N THR A 74 -0.78 0.14 -5.13
CA THR A 74 -0.18 -0.98 -5.84
C THR A 74 0.42 -0.55 -7.17
N LEU A 75 -0.30 0.29 -7.92
CA LEU A 75 0.19 0.80 -9.19
C LEU A 75 1.45 1.62 -9.02
N LYS A 76 1.53 2.41 -7.95
CA LYS A 76 2.71 3.21 -7.69
C LYS A 76 3.92 2.33 -7.40
N ILE A 77 3.72 1.28 -6.63
CA ILE A 77 4.80 0.32 -6.36
C ILE A 77 5.28 -0.31 -7.66
N GLN A 78 4.34 -0.64 -8.53
CA GLN A 78 4.67 -1.25 -9.82
C GLN A 78 5.52 -0.33 -10.69
N GLU A 79 5.28 0.97 -10.61
CA GLU A 79 6.04 1.95 -11.40
C GLU A 79 7.48 2.09 -10.93
N ILE A 80 7.74 1.85 -9.67
CA ILE A 80 9.07 2.00 -9.10
C ILE A 80 9.94 0.82 -9.52
#